data_25c6a13659348ce2597dfd8c617a1c5b
#
_entry.id   25c6a13659348ce2597dfd8c617a1c5b
#
_cell.length_a   1.000
_cell.length_b   1.000
_cell.length_c   1.000
_cell.angle_alpha   90.00
_cell.angle_beta   90.00
_cell.angle_gamma   90.00
#
_symmetry.space_group_name_H-M   'P 1'
#
loop_
_entity.id
_entity.type
_entity.pdbx_description
1 polymer ?
#
loop_
_entity_poly.entity_id
_entity_poly.type
_entity_poly.pdbx_seq_one_letter_code
_entity_poly.pdbx_strand_id
1 'polypeptide(L)'
;MAKITGIGGVFFKSKGDGAALAAWYRKHLGMALEDFGGAILKWPDDKAEDRGLTVWHVAEGDSQWFSPSSSSFMINYRVDNLSEMLAQLRAGGVEIIGGPEAHENGKFAWIMDPDGNKVELWEPKIWDDKNKGA
;
A
#
# COMPACT_ATOMS: atom_id res chain seq x y z
N MET A 1 -18.86 -25.47 1.00
CA MET A 1 -18.86 -24.66 -0.23
C MET A 1 -17.52 -23.95 -0.37
N ALA A 2 -16.98 -23.94 -1.58
CA ALA A 2 -15.73 -23.22 -1.84
C ALA A 2 -15.94 -21.69 -1.80
N LYS A 3 -14.93 -20.95 -1.42
CA LYS A 3 -14.98 -19.49 -1.31
C LYS A 3 -13.59 -18.89 -1.57
N ILE A 4 -13.57 -17.59 -1.84
CA ILE A 4 -12.33 -16.82 -1.90
C ILE A 4 -11.81 -16.67 -0.47
N THR A 5 -10.53 -16.94 -0.26
CA THR A 5 -9.90 -16.90 1.07
C THR A 5 -8.89 -15.77 1.21
N GLY A 6 -8.52 -15.11 0.13
CA GLY A 6 -7.56 -14.00 0.20
C GLY A 6 -7.18 -13.49 -1.17
N ILE A 7 -6.28 -12.53 -1.17
CA ILE A 7 -5.67 -11.97 -2.39
C ILE A 7 -4.31 -12.64 -2.57
N GLY A 8 -4.14 -13.36 -3.68
CA GLY A 8 -2.88 -14.04 -3.99
C GLY A 8 -1.85 -13.15 -4.68
N GLY A 9 -2.31 -12.14 -5.38
CA GLY A 9 -1.40 -11.21 -6.05
C GLY A 9 -2.12 -10.00 -6.59
N VAL A 10 -1.36 -8.95 -6.87
CA VAL A 10 -1.84 -7.71 -7.46
C VAL A 10 -1.02 -7.46 -8.72
N PHE A 11 -1.69 -7.22 -9.82
CA PHE A 11 -1.05 -6.98 -11.12
C PHE A 11 -1.66 -5.73 -11.74
N PHE A 12 -0.80 -4.79 -12.15
CA PHE A 12 -1.26 -3.59 -12.82
C PHE A 12 -0.27 -3.21 -13.92
N LYS A 13 -0.76 -2.49 -14.91
CA LYS A 13 0.07 -2.07 -16.04
C LYS A 13 0.62 -0.68 -15.79
N SER A 14 1.90 -0.49 -16.11
CA SER A 14 2.46 0.85 -16.18
C SER A 14 1.87 1.59 -17.38
N LYS A 15 1.73 2.89 -17.25
CA LYS A 15 1.36 3.77 -18.35
C LYS A 15 2.53 4.04 -19.31
N GLY A 16 3.73 3.62 -18.93
CA GLY A 16 4.94 3.80 -19.71
C GLY A 16 5.92 2.67 -19.47
N ASP A 17 7.03 2.95 -18.81
CA ASP A 17 8.10 1.98 -18.55
C ASP A 17 7.86 1.25 -17.23
N GLY A 18 7.41 0.00 -17.31
CA GLY A 18 7.11 -0.81 -16.13
C GLY A 18 8.33 -1.09 -15.25
N ALA A 19 9.49 -1.29 -15.87
CA ALA A 19 10.72 -1.52 -15.11
C ALA A 19 11.13 -0.27 -14.32
N ALA A 20 10.95 0.91 -14.90
CA ALA A 20 11.23 2.17 -14.22
C ALA A 20 10.27 2.40 -13.05
N LEU A 21 8.99 2.07 -13.23
CA LEU A 21 8.01 2.16 -12.16
C LEU A 21 8.35 1.21 -11.01
N ALA A 22 8.68 -0.04 -11.31
CA ALA A 22 9.09 -1.01 -10.29
C ALA A 22 10.35 -0.53 -9.53
N ALA A 23 11.33 0.03 -10.25
CA ALA A 23 12.54 0.57 -9.63
C ALA A 23 12.22 1.74 -8.69
N TRP A 24 11.22 2.56 -9.01
CA TRP A 24 10.75 3.62 -8.14
C TRP A 24 10.22 3.07 -6.81
N TYR A 25 9.40 2.00 -6.87
CA TYR A 25 8.89 1.34 -5.66
C TYR A 25 10.02 0.75 -4.82
N ARG A 26 11.02 0.14 -5.46
CA ARG A 26 12.21 -0.36 -4.75
C ARG A 26 12.96 0.78 -4.06
N LYS A 27 13.22 1.86 -4.78
CA LYS A 27 14.02 2.99 -4.26
C LYS A 27 13.32 3.71 -3.11
N HIS A 28 12.03 3.99 -3.27
CA HIS A 28 11.31 4.90 -2.36
C HIS A 28 10.50 4.17 -1.30
N LEU A 29 10.04 2.97 -1.57
CA LEU A 29 9.17 2.23 -0.66
C LEU A 29 9.80 0.94 -0.13
N GLY A 30 11.03 0.66 -0.49
CA GLY A 30 11.73 -0.52 0.01
C GLY A 30 11.19 -1.84 -0.54
N MET A 31 10.57 -1.80 -1.72
CA MET A 31 10.05 -3.02 -2.33
C MET A 31 11.22 -3.91 -2.77
N ALA A 32 11.28 -5.14 -2.26
CA ALA A 32 12.34 -6.09 -2.59
C ALA A 32 11.99 -6.79 -3.91
N LEU A 33 12.59 -6.32 -5.02
CA LEU A 33 12.33 -6.87 -6.34
C LEU A 33 13.12 -8.16 -6.56
N GLU A 34 12.44 -9.14 -7.15
CA GLU A 34 13.03 -10.39 -7.60
C GLU A 34 13.45 -10.31 -9.07
N ASP A 35 14.13 -11.35 -9.57
CA ASP A 35 14.65 -11.38 -10.94
C ASP A 35 13.56 -11.21 -12.01
N PHE A 36 12.33 -11.63 -11.72
CA PHE A 36 11.24 -11.48 -12.68
C PHE A 36 10.69 -10.05 -12.77
N GLY A 37 11.20 -9.13 -11.93
CA GLY A 37 10.79 -7.73 -11.95
C GLY A 37 9.67 -7.34 -10.99
N GLY A 38 9.10 -8.30 -10.30
CA GLY A 38 8.08 -8.07 -9.27
C GLY A 38 8.60 -8.41 -7.89
N ALA A 39 7.74 -8.34 -6.88
CA ALA A 39 8.09 -8.66 -5.51
C ALA A 39 7.21 -9.79 -4.97
N ILE A 40 7.77 -10.60 -4.10
CA ILE A 40 7.04 -11.62 -3.36
C ILE A 40 6.98 -11.17 -1.90
N LEU A 41 5.79 -10.80 -1.47
CA LEU A 41 5.55 -10.34 -0.10
C LEU A 41 5.04 -11.53 0.71
N LYS A 42 5.91 -12.10 1.52
CA LYS A 42 5.57 -13.28 2.32
C LYS A 42 4.89 -12.85 3.60
N TRP A 43 3.72 -13.42 3.89
CA TRP A 43 2.96 -13.06 5.08
C TRP A 43 3.76 -13.17 6.39
N PRO A 44 4.60 -14.23 6.59
CA PRO A 44 5.39 -14.29 7.82
C PRO A 44 6.40 -13.17 8.00
N ASP A 45 6.77 -12.46 6.93
CA ASP A 45 7.73 -11.35 7.02
C ASP A 45 7.07 -10.06 7.50
N ASP A 46 5.74 -9.98 7.50
CA ASP A 46 5.00 -8.87 8.08
C ASP A 46 4.91 -9.11 9.59
N LYS A 47 5.64 -8.31 10.36
CA LYS A 47 5.77 -8.49 11.82
C LYS A 47 4.83 -7.61 12.62
N ALA A 48 3.85 -7.00 11.98
CA ALA A 48 2.88 -6.17 12.67
C ALA A 48 2.07 -6.99 13.70
N GLU A 49 1.67 -6.32 14.78
CA GLU A 49 0.95 -6.95 15.89
C GLU A 49 -0.43 -7.47 15.49
N ASP A 50 -0.99 -6.92 14.44
CA ASP A 50 -2.40 -7.14 14.08
C ASP A 50 -2.67 -8.50 13.43
N ARG A 51 -1.68 -9.35 13.26
CA ARG A 51 -1.78 -10.68 12.63
C ARG A 51 -2.21 -10.64 11.16
N GLY A 52 -2.22 -9.46 10.58
CA GLY A 52 -2.46 -9.24 9.16
C GLY A 52 -3.89 -9.50 8.72
N LEU A 53 -4.35 -8.64 7.83
CA LEU A 53 -5.59 -8.82 7.09
C LEU A 53 -5.46 -8.05 5.78
N THR A 54 -6.29 -8.40 4.82
CA THR A 54 -6.39 -7.68 3.56
C THR A 54 -7.80 -7.14 3.44
N VAL A 55 -7.92 -5.84 3.17
CA VAL A 55 -9.21 -5.19 2.92
C VAL A 55 -9.44 -5.19 1.42
N TRP A 56 -10.63 -5.63 1.02
CA TRP A 56 -11.08 -5.58 -0.37
C TRP A 56 -12.36 -4.78 -0.41
N HIS A 57 -12.39 -3.73 -1.22
CA HIS A 57 -13.53 -2.81 -1.26
C HIS A 57 -13.75 -2.27 -2.67
N VAL A 58 -14.98 -2.24 -3.10
CA VAL A 58 -15.37 -1.63 -4.36
C VAL A 58 -15.99 -0.26 -4.06
N ALA A 59 -15.28 0.81 -4.45
CA ALA A 59 -15.79 2.17 -4.27
C ALA A 59 -16.83 2.49 -5.34
N GLU A 60 -17.75 3.41 -5.01
CA GLU A 60 -18.73 3.89 -5.98
C GLU A 60 -18.05 4.60 -7.14
N GLY A 61 -18.66 4.57 -8.34
CA GLY A 61 -18.06 5.12 -9.54
C GLY A 61 -17.77 6.62 -9.46
N ASP A 62 -18.50 7.36 -8.62
CA ASP A 62 -18.31 8.80 -8.42
C ASP A 62 -17.49 9.14 -7.19
N SER A 63 -16.88 8.15 -6.52
CA SER A 63 -16.07 8.36 -5.32
C SER A 63 -14.89 9.28 -5.63
N GLN A 64 -14.63 10.22 -4.74
CA GLN A 64 -13.46 11.09 -4.80
C GLN A 64 -12.30 10.58 -3.96
N TRP A 65 -12.43 9.38 -3.41
CA TRP A 65 -11.43 8.81 -2.51
C TRP A 65 -10.07 8.62 -3.19
N PHE A 66 -10.07 8.34 -4.49
CA PHE A 66 -8.83 8.13 -5.26
C PHE A 66 -8.22 9.43 -5.78
N SER A 67 -8.93 10.55 -5.61
CA SER A 67 -8.44 11.86 -6.06
C SER A 67 -7.11 12.22 -5.36
N PRO A 68 -6.15 12.83 -6.04
CA PRO A 68 -6.23 13.41 -7.38
C PRO A 68 -5.90 12.43 -8.52
N SER A 69 -5.79 11.13 -8.25
CA SER A 69 -5.53 10.14 -9.29
C SER A 69 -6.76 9.93 -10.17
N SER A 70 -6.53 9.70 -11.46
CA SER A 70 -7.58 9.28 -12.39
C SER A 70 -7.61 7.76 -12.57
N SER A 71 -6.73 7.03 -11.89
CA SER A 71 -6.73 5.57 -11.92
C SER A 71 -7.97 5.01 -11.25
N SER A 72 -8.43 3.85 -11.72
CA SER A 72 -9.62 3.20 -11.20
C SER A 72 -9.33 2.30 -10.00
N PHE A 73 -8.11 2.35 -9.47
CA PHE A 73 -7.72 1.55 -8.32
C PHE A 73 -6.83 2.37 -7.39
N MET A 74 -6.71 1.92 -6.16
CA MET A 74 -5.75 2.43 -5.19
C MET A 74 -5.27 1.23 -4.38
N ILE A 75 -3.95 1.07 -4.28
CA ILE A 75 -3.37 0.00 -3.51
C ILE A 75 -2.93 0.55 -2.16
N ASN A 76 -3.29 -0.17 -1.11
CA ASN A 76 -2.82 0.10 0.25
C ASN A 76 -1.64 -0.83 0.52
N TYR A 77 -0.53 -0.27 0.96
CA TYR A 77 0.65 -1.05 1.36
C TYR A 77 0.82 -0.94 2.87
N ARG A 78 0.95 -2.08 3.52
CA ARG A 78 1.27 -2.14 4.95
C ARG A 78 2.74 -1.76 5.12
N VAL A 79 3.04 -0.91 6.09
CA VAL A 79 4.42 -0.50 6.42
C VAL A 79 4.69 -0.75 7.89
N ASP A 80 5.94 -1.03 8.20
CA ASP A 80 6.36 -1.34 9.58
C ASP A 80 6.53 -0.07 10.44
N ASN A 81 6.81 1.07 9.84
CA ASN A 81 7.00 2.33 10.54
C ASN A 81 6.66 3.49 9.62
N LEU A 82 5.48 4.06 9.79
CA LEU A 82 5.01 5.12 8.90
C LEU A 82 5.82 6.41 9.03
N SER A 83 6.20 6.80 10.25
CA SER A 83 7.00 8.01 10.46
C SER A 83 8.33 7.93 9.74
N GLU A 84 9.00 6.79 9.84
CA GLU A 84 10.28 6.55 9.15
C GLU A 84 10.08 6.51 7.63
N MET A 85 9.02 5.87 7.16
CA MET A 85 8.68 5.82 5.74
C MET A 85 8.46 7.23 5.18
N LEU A 86 7.71 8.09 5.89
CA LEU A 86 7.46 9.45 5.44
C LEU A 86 8.74 10.29 5.40
N ALA A 87 9.63 10.13 6.38
CA ALA A 87 10.93 10.82 6.37
C ALA A 87 11.77 10.38 5.18
N GLN A 88 11.79 9.09 4.89
CA GLN A 88 12.49 8.50 3.76
C GLN A 88 11.95 9.02 2.42
N LEU A 89 10.63 9.11 2.30
CA LEU A 89 9.99 9.62 1.09
C LEU A 89 10.32 11.10 0.86
N ARG A 90 10.24 11.92 1.92
CA ARG A 90 10.61 13.35 1.82
C ARG A 90 12.07 13.52 1.43
N ALA A 91 12.97 12.74 2.03
CA ALA A 91 14.40 12.78 1.69
C ALA A 91 14.63 12.39 0.23
N GLY A 92 13.83 11.52 -0.32
CA GLY A 92 13.90 11.10 -1.73
C GLY A 92 13.17 12.02 -2.70
N GLY A 93 12.60 13.13 -2.23
CA GLY A 93 11.89 14.09 -3.08
C GLY A 93 10.45 13.68 -3.43
N VAL A 94 9.86 12.72 -2.71
CA VAL A 94 8.49 12.30 -2.93
C VAL A 94 7.55 13.13 -2.06
N GLU A 95 6.57 13.76 -2.69
CA GLU A 95 5.59 14.59 -1.99
C GLU A 95 4.57 13.72 -1.26
N ILE A 96 4.26 14.07 -0.01
CA ILE A 96 3.19 13.47 0.77
C ILE A 96 1.93 14.29 0.50
N ILE A 97 0.93 13.69 -0.15
CA ILE A 97 -0.28 14.41 -0.55
C ILE A 97 -1.37 14.40 0.53
N GLY A 98 -1.21 13.58 1.56
CA GLY A 98 -2.16 13.53 2.67
C GLY A 98 -1.60 12.78 3.84
N GLY A 99 -2.07 13.11 5.04
CA GLY A 99 -1.64 12.50 6.28
C GLY A 99 -0.33 13.07 6.83
N PRO A 100 0.20 12.45 7.90
CA PRO A 100 -0.32 11.25 8.53
C PRO A 100 -1.61 11.49 9.31
N GLU A 101 -2.49 10.48 9.29
CA GLU A 101 -3.73 10.48 10.06
C GLU A 101 -3.75 9.26 10.95
N ALA A 102 -4.12 9.45 12.22
CA ALA A 102 -4.24 8.36 13.17
C ALA A 102 -5.71 8.00 13.36
N HIS A 103 -6.00 6.72 13.22
CA HIS A 103 -7.34 6.16 13.42
C HIS A 103 -7.25 4.95 14.33
N GLU A 104 -8.38 4.38 14.71
CA GLU A 104 -8.39 3.21 15.60
C GLU A 104 -7.70 2.00 15.01
N ASN A 105 -7.65 1.89 13.67
CA ASN A 105 -7.05 0.77 12.97
C ASN A 105 -5.60 1.04 12.51
N GLY A 106 -5.04 2.17 12.89
CA GLY A 106 -3.65 2.49 12.59
C GLY A 106 -3.43 3.90 12.08
N LYS A 107 -2.30 4.08 11.43
CA LYS A 107 -1.90 5.38 10.85
C LYS A 107 -1.84 5.27 9.35
N PHE A 108 -2.26 6.31 8.66
CA PHE A 108 -2.36 6.35 7.20
C PHE A 108 -1.69 7.60 6.63
N ALA A 109 -1.13 7.46 5.45
CA ALA A 109 -0.67 8.59 4.65
C ALA A 109 -0.83 8.24 3.17
N TRP A 110 -0.77 9.25 2.30
CA TRP A 110 -1.00 9.08 0.87
C TRP A 110 0.07 9.79 0.06
N ILE A 111 0.48 9.14 -1.02
CA ILE A 111 1.43 9.67 -2.00
C ILE A 111 0.90 9.35 -3.39
N MET A 112 1.57 9.89 -4.43
CA MET A 112 1.32 9.52 -5.81
C MET A 112 2.58 8.82 -6.35
N ASP A 113 2.40 7.75 -7.10
CA ASP A 113 3.52 7.16 -7.83
C ASP A 113 3.76 7.91 -9.16
N PRO A 114 4.87 7.62 -9.88
CA PRO A 114 5.17 8.33 -11.12
C PRO A 114 4.11 8.17 -12.23
N ASP A 115 3.32 7.12 -12.18
CA ASP A 115 2.25 6.88 -13.16
C ASP A 115 0.93 7.57 -12.77
N GLY A 116 0.93 8.35 -11.69
CA GLY A 116 -0.28 9.03 -11.21
C GLY A 116 -1.23 8.13 -10.46
N ASN A 117 -0.77 7.01 -9.95
CA ASN A 117 -1.57 6.16 -9.09
C ASN A 117 -1.46 6.66 -7.65
N LYS A 118 -2.60 6.85 -7.00
CA LYS A 118 -2.60 7.17 -5.57
C LYS A 118 -2.26 5.91 -4.77
N VAL A 119 -1.37 6.06 -3.82
CA VAL A 119 -0.89 4.98 -2.96
C VAL A 119 -1.25 5.31 -1.53
N GLU A 120 -1.88 4.37 -0.83
CA GLU A 120 -2.16 4.49 0.59
C GLU A 120 -1.11 3.68 1.36
N LEU A 121 -0.52 4.30 2.37
CA LEU A 121 0.46 3.66 3.25
C LEU A 121 -0.19 3.50 4.62
N TRP A 122 -0.11 2.31 5.19
CA TRP A 122 -0.81 1.95 6.42
C TRP A 122 0.12 1.25 7.40
N GLU A 123 0.33 1.88 8.56
CA GLU A 123 0.95 1.20 9.70
C GLU A 123 -0.18 0.65 10.54
N PRO A 124 -0.45 -0.66 10.51
CA PRO A 124 -1.63 -1.22 11.16
C PRO A 124 -1.50 -1.25 12.68
N LYS A 125 -2.64 -1.26 13.32
CA LYS A 125 -2.79 -1.35 14.76
C LYS A 125 -3.92 -2.33 15.06
N ILE A 126 -3.79 -3.07 16.13
CA ILE A 126 -4.87 -3.93 16.59
C ILE A 126 -6.06 -3.06 17.02
N TRP A 127 -7.24 -3.40 16.53
CA TRP A 127 -8.47 -2.78 16.99
C TRP A 127 -9.55 -3.87 17.09
N ASP A 128 -10.30 -3.87 18.17
CA ASP A 128 -11.34 -4.86 18.53
C ASP A 128 -10.97 -6.30 18.11
N ASP A 129 -11.92 -7.05 17.57
CA ASP A 129 -11.71 -8.46 17.19
C ASP A 129 -11.33 -8.66 15.72
N LYS A 130 -11.26 -7.60 14.93
CA LYS A 130 -11.11 -7.74 13.48
C LYS A 130 -9.72 -8.19 13.06
N ASN A 131 -8.69 -7.73 13.76
CA ASN A 131 -7.32 -8.05 13.38
C ASN A 131 -6.40 -8.43 14.53
N LYS A 132 -6.93 -8.69 15.72
CA LYS A 132 -6.09 -9.14 16.83
C LYS A 132 -5.77 -10.63 16.76
N GLY A 133 -6.40 -11.35 15.86
CA GLY A 133 -6.20 -12.77 15.66
C GLY A 133 -7.00 -13.61 16.64
N ALA A 134 -6.84 -14.91 16.48
CA ALA A 134 -7.54 -15.89 17.29
C ALA A 134 -6.94 -16.00 18.69
#